data_f4006af974cb7282c396e7aee460f6a2
#
_entry.id   f4006af974cb7282c396e7aee460f6a2
#
_cell.length_a   1.000
_cell.length_b   1.000
_cell.length_c   1.000
_cell.angle_alpha   90.00
_cell.angle_beta   90.00
_cell.angle_gamma   90.00
#
_symmetry.space_group_name_H-M   'P 1'
#
loop_
_entity.id
_entity.type
_entity.pdbx_description
1 polymer ?
#
loop_
_entity_poly.entity_id
_entity_poly.type
_entity_poly.pdbx_seq_one_letter_code
_entity_poly.pdbx_strand_id
1 'polypeptide(L)'
;PEKRKKIKRSVSFFLSLLLILEMVSGTGMFAEGNRVKAKEETPYAVYLDLSGSSAAEALASKGIYAYAYDDAAEAEAAEPVKLEKTEGQQEIWQLGLTRKYEHVVFCQGQKKENKNTTGELTIDWSLQAPCYRLQGEDLTGTGSFYGLYTVYFDGSQYSEFCKNGVSVYAYDSEESSAEDAPVEMKPSDKGNGIYEYCLDRPYEYLAFMA
;
A
#
# COMPACT_ATOMS: atom_id res chain seq x y z
N PRO A 1 -45.46 16.59 26.67
CA PRO A 1 -44.81 15.61 25.82
C PRO A 1 -43.28 15.83 25.71
N GLU A 2 -42.83 17.08 25.86
CA GLU A 2 -41.40 17.44 25.67
C GLU A 2 -40.46 16.94 26.77
N LYS A 3 -40.96 16.92 28.03
CA LYS A 3 -40.17 16.39 29.16
C LYS A 3 -39.86 14.89 29.04
N ARG A 4 -40.77 14.09 28.46
CA ARG A 4 -40.53 12.63 28.27
C ARG A 4 -39.50 12.34 27.18
N LYS A 5 -39.40 13.20 26.14
CA LYS A 5 -38.36 13.06 25.08
C LYS A 5 -36.93 13.39 25.60
N LYS A 6 -36.83 14.42 26.49
CA LYS A 6 -35.54 14.77 27.10
C LYS A 6 -34.98 13.66 28.01
N ILE A 7 -35.86 13.03 28.79
CA ILE A 7 -35.48 11.93 29.70
C ILE A 7 -34.99 10.71 28.87
N LYS A 8 -35.67 10.34 27.79
CA LYS A 8 -35.23 9.21 26.93
C LYS A 8 -33.86 9.46 26.25
N ARG A 9 -33.57 10.70 25.83
CA ARG A 9 -32.29 11.05 25.25
C ARG A 9 -31.15 11.03 26.28
N SER A 10 -31.43 11.49 27.51
CA SER A 10 -30.47 11.48 28.62
C SER A 10 -30.12 10.06 29.05
N VAL A 11 -31.12 9.17 29.17
CA VAL A 11 -30.91 7.76 29.54
C VAL A 11 -30.10 7.02 28.48
N SER A 12 -30.37 7.28 27.19
CA SER A 12 -29.59 6.66 26.08
C SER A 12 -28.13 7.10 26.08
N PHE A 13 -27.87 8.38 26.37
CA PHE A 13 -26.50 8.90 26.47
C PHE A 13 -25.73 8.30 27.66
N PHE A 14 -26.39 8.17 28.83
CA PHE A 14 -25.81 7.52 30.00
C PHE A 14 -25.55 6.03 29.79
N LEU A 15 -26.44 5.32 29.10
CA LEU A 15 -26.22 3.90 28.77
C LEU A 15 -25.02 3.70 27.83
N SER A 16 -24.88 4.56 26.85
CA SER A 16 -23.73 4.53 25.92
C SER A 16 -22.42 4.86 26.65
N LEU A 17 -22.45 5.82 27.58
CA LEU A 17 -21.28 6.18 28.37
C LEU A 17 -20.90 5.06 29.34
N LEU A 18 -21.88 4.38 29.94
CA LEU A 18 -21.65 3.23 30.83
C LEU A 18 -21.01 2.06 30.11
N LEU A 19 -21.47 1.76 28.86
CA LEU A 19 -20.90 0.72 28.03
C LEU A 19 -19.44 1.03 27.65
N ILE A 20 -19.09 2.28 27.38
CA ILE A 20 -17.72 2.71 27.10
C ILE A 20 -16.85 2.59 28.37
N LEU A 21 -17.40 2.90 29.54
CA LEU A 21 -16.68 2.82 30.82
C LEU A 21 -16.43 1.35 31.23
N GLU A 22 -17.34 0.43 30.91
CA GLU A 22 -17.15 -1.00 31.16
C GLU A 22 -16.11 -1.63 30.26
N MET A 23 -15.91 -1.09 29.03
CA MET A 23 -14.81 -1.49 28.14
C MET A 23 -13.45 -1.02 28.64
N VAL A 24 -13.39 0.07 29.41
CA VAL A 24 -12.13 0.63 29.92
C VAL A 24 -11.77 0.08 31.31
N SER A 25 -12.78 -0.34 32.13
CA SER A 25 -12.57 -0.82 33.50
C SER A 25 -12.54 -2.34 33.62
N GLY A 26 -12.52 -3.09 32.52
CA GLY A 26 -12.41 -4.54 32.51
C GLY A 26 -11.06 -5.01 33.02
N THR A 27 -10.85 -4.95 34.36
CA THR A 27 -9.82 -5.74 35.05
C THR A 27 -10.28 -7.20 35.10
N GLY A 28 -10.45 -7.82 33.94
CA GLY A 28 -10.63 -9.24 33.78
C GLY A 28 -9.29 -9.91 33.69
N MET A 29 -9.06 -10.90 34.55
CA MET A 29 -7.96 -11.85 34.45
C MET A 29 -7.76 -12.31 32.99
N PHE A 30 -6.83 -11.69 32.28
CA PHE A 30 -6.34 -12.26 31.03
C PHE A 30 -5.23 -13.22 31.39
N ALA A 31 -5.50 -14.51 31.22
CA ALA A 31 -4.48 -15.52 31.10
C ALA A 31 -3.41 -15.00 30.10
N GLU A 32 -2.14 -15.19 30.43
CA GLU A 32 -1.01 -14.98 29.53
C GLU A 32 -1.16 -15.91 28.32
N GLY A 33 -1.85 -15.42 27.31
CA GLY A 33 -2.05 -16.12 26.06
C GLY A 33 -2.10 -15.12 24.92
N ASN A 34 -1.00 -15.06 24.14
CA ASN A 34 -0.90 -14.39 22.84
C ASN A 34 -1.54 -12.99 22.78
N ARG A 35 -0.84 -12.00 23.29
CA ARG A 35 -1.05 -10.62 22.82
C ARG A 35 -0.72 -10.60 21.33
N VAL A 36 -1.76 -10.66 20.50
CA VAL A 36 -1.66 -10.24 19.11
C VAL A 36 -1.20 -8.78 19.20
N LYS A 37 0.06 -8.52 18.88
CA LYS A 37 0.53 -7.15 18.69
C LYS A 37 -0.40 -6.54 17.67
N ALA A 38 -1.12 -5.47 18.03
CA ALA A 38 -1.84 -4.68 17.04
C ALA A 38 -0.84 -4.36 15.92
N LYS A 39 -1.21 -4.66 14.66
CA LYS A 39 -0.39 -4.32 13.51
C LYS A 39 -0.19 -2.82 13.60
N GLU A 40 1.06 -2.38 13.66
CA GLU A 40 1.38 -0.96 13.71
C GLU A 40 0.79 -0.29 12.48
N GLU A 41 -0.01 0.77 12.67
CA GLU A 41 -0.59 1.48 11.55
C GLU A 41 0.51 2.17 10.76
N THR A 42 0.63 1.84 9.49
CA THR A 42 1.58 2.44 8.55
C THR A 42 0.82 3.28 7.53
N PRO A 43 0.43 4.54 7.88
CA PRO A 43 -0.41 5.39 7.04
C PRO A 43 0.30 5.89 5.78
N TYR A 44 1.60 5.71 5.69
CA TYR A 44 2.42 6.09 4.53
C TYR A 44 3.10 4.86 3.94
N ALA A 45 3.41 4.93 2.66
CA ALA A 45 4.15 3.87 1.99
C ALA A 45 5.07 4.43 0.91
N VAL A 46 6.18 3.74 0.70
CA VAL A 46 7.08 3.92 -0.44
C VAL A 46 7.18 2.57 -1.14
N TYR A 47 7.24 2.61 -2.46
CA TYR A 47 7.22 1.40 -3.28
C TYR A 47 8.53 1.24 -4.05
N LEU A 48 8.88 0.00 -4.34
CA LEU A 48 9.97 -0.38 -5.25
C LEU A 48 9.37 -1.19 -6.40
N ASP A 49 9.57 -0.69 -7.61
CA ASP A 49 9.17 -1.35 -8.85
C ASP A 49 10.41 -1.99 -9.51
N LEU A 50 10.37 -3.29 -9.64
CA LEU A 50 11.42 -4.11 -10.26
C LEU A 50 11.08 -4.53 -11.70
N SER A 51 9.97 -4.07 -12.27
CA SER A 51 9.56 -4.44 -13.65
C SER A 51 10.60 -4.05 -14.72
N GLY A 52 11.39 -3.02 -14.43
CA GLY A 52 12.52 -2.59 -15.28
C GLY A 52 13.85 -3.29 -14.99
N SER A 53 13.90 -4.22 -14.04
CA SER A 53 15.13 -4.89 -13.62
C SER A 53 15.17 -6.34 -14.11
N SER A 54 16.23 -6.73 -14.79
CA SER A 54 16.46 -8.14 -15.17
C SER A 54 16.75 -9.06 -13.99
N ALA A 55 17.03 -8.51 -12.80
CA ALA A 55 17.29 -9.25 -11.56
C ALA A 55 16.08 -9.36 -10.64
N ALA A 56 14.88 -8.97 -11.07
CA ALA A 56 13.68 -8.95 -10.22
C ALA A 56 13.45 -10.27 -9.47
N GLU A 57 13.51 -11.41 -10.17
CA GLU A 57 13.32 -12.73 -9.59
C GLU A 57 14.43 -13.09 -8.57
N ALA A 58 15.69 -12.79 -8.89
CA ALA A 58 16.83 -13.06 -8.01
C ALA A 58 16.79 -12.17 -6.75
N LEU A 59 16.37 -10.92 -6.87
CA LEU A 59 16.19 -10.01 -5.73
C LEU A 59 15.03 -10.48 -4.84
N ALA A 60 13.90 -10.83 -5.44
CA ALA A 60 12.72 -11.31 -4.72
C ALA A 60 13.01 -12.61 -3.94
N SER A 61 13.77 -13.54 -4.51
CA SER A 61 14.10 -14.83 -3.87
C SER A 61 14.94 -14.69 -2.59
N LYS A 62 15.80 -13.67 -2.51
CA LYS A 62 16.65 -13.38 -1.34
C LYS A 62 15.99 -12.46 -0.31
N GLY A 63 14.83 -11.91 -0.63
CA GLY A 63 14.12 -10.91 0.16
C GLY A 63 14.66 -9.51 -0.07
N ILE A 64 13.74 -8.59 -0.24
CA ILE A 64 14.00 -7.18 -0.42
C ILE A 64 13.64 -6.48 0.88
N TYR A 65 14.52 -5.60 1.34
CA TYR A 65 14.38 -4.84 2.57
C TYR A 65 14.61 -3.36 2.27
N ALA A 66 14.15 -2.51 3.16
CA ALA A 66 14.47 -1.09 3.11
C ALA A 66 14.47 -0.49 4.51
N TYR A 67 15.11 0.65 4.64
CA TYR A 67 15.01 1.52 5.80
C TYR A 67 14.87 2.96 5.35
N ALA A 68 14.11 3.74 6.11
CA ALA A 68 13.86 5.16 5.84
C ALA A 68 14.31 6.00 7.03
N TYR A 69 14.76 7.23 6.77
CA TYR A 69 15.34 8.12 7.76
C TYR A 69 15.32 9.57 7.27
N ASP A 70 15.54 10.52 8.19
CA ASP A 70 15.65 11.94 7.86
C ASP A 70 17.10 12.44 7.97
N ASP A 71 17.94 11.84 8.83
CA ASP A 71 19.32 12.26 9.01
C ASP A 71 20.28 11.08 9.22
N ALA A 72 21.57 11.38 9.25
CA ALA A 72 22.62 10.38 9.37
C ALA A 72 22.57 9.56 10.68
N ALA A 73 22.10 10.15 11.78
CA ALA A 73 21.97 9.45 13.06
C ALA A 73 20.81 8.46 13.02
N GLU A 74 19.68 8.84 12.44
CA GLU A 74 18.57 7.93 12.17
C GLU A 74 18.97 6.84 11.17
N ALA A 75 19.71 7.18 10.12
CA ALA A 75 20.23 6.21 9.16
C ALA A 75 21.10 5.14 9.83
N GLU A 76 21.93 5.49 10.81
CA GLU A 76 22.73 4.53 11.57
C GLU A 76 21.87 3.63 12.44
N ALA A 77 20.86 4.18 13.11
CA ALA A 77 19.98 3.48 14.04
C ALA A 77 18.90 2.64 13.35
N ALA A 78 18.43 3.05 12.16
CA ALA A 78 17.34 2.38 11.46
C ALA A 78 17.70 0.92 11.11
N GLU A 79 16.77 0.00 11.29
CA GLU A 79 16.93 -1.40 10.87
C GLU A 79 16.15 -1.68 9.58
N PRO A 80 16.74 -2.46 8.63
CA PRO A 80 16.04 -2.83 7.42
C PRO A 80 14.78 -3.66 7.71
N VAL A 81 13.65 -3.20 7.18
CA VAL A 81 12.36 -3.86 7.24
C VAL A 81 12.11 -4.60 5.93
N LYS A 82 11.60 -5.82 6.01
CA LYS A 82 11.26 -6.59 4.82
C LYS A 82 10.08 -5.95 4.10
N LEU A 83 10.22 -5.76 2.78
CA LEU A 83 9.13 -5.31 1.94
C LEU A 83 8.10 -6.41 1.74
N GLU A 84 6.84 -6.01 1.66
CA GLU A 84 5.73 -6.88 1.29
C GLU A 84 5.45 -6.70 -0.22
N LYS A 85 5.22 -7.81 -0.93
CA LYS A 85 4.82 -7.74 -2.34
C LYS A 85 3.41 -7.18 -2.41
N THR A 86 3.20 -6.18 -3.24
CA THR A 86 1.88 -5.59 -3.44
C THR A 86 0.96 -6.60 -4.13
N GLU A 87 -0.20 -6.84 -3.55
CA GLU A 87 -1.20 -7.72 -4.16
C GLU A 87 -1.60 -7.15 -5.51
N GLY A 88 -1.52 -7.96 -6.53
CA GLY A 88 -1.99 -7.61 -7.85
C GLY A 88 -0.97 -7.09 -8.81
N GLN A 89 0.19 -6.75 -8.38
CA GLN A 89 1.26 -6.23 -9.22
C GLN A 89 2.45 -7.17 -9.17
N GLN A 90 2.92 -7.59 -10.35
CA GLN A 90 3.88 -8.68 -10.39
C GLN A 90 5.22 -8.30 -9.78
N GLU A 91 5.67 -7.04 -9.90
CA GLU A 91 7.02 -6.65 -9.53
C GLU A 91 7.08 -5.38 -8.67
N ILE A 92 6.00 -5.07 -7.93
CA ILE A 92 5.95 -3.92 -7.00
C ILE A 92 5.94 -4.40 -5.56
N TRP A 93 6.81 -3.78 -4.77
CA TRP A 93 7.05 -4.10 -3.36
C TRP A 93 6.81 -2.86 -2.51
N GLN A 94 6.21 -3.02 -1.35
CA GLN A 94 5.79 -1.94 -0.46
C GLN A 94 6.61 -1.93 0.83
N LEU A 95 7.08 -0.76 1.23
CA LEU A 95 7.53 -0.41 2.56
C LEU A 95 6.47 0.43 3.26
N GLY A 96 5.83 -0.11 4.29
CA GLY A 96 4.92 0.67 5.15
C GLY A 96 5.72 1.55 6.12
N LEU A 97 5.28 2.80 6.31
CA LEU A 97 5.95 3.80 7.12
C LEU A 97 4.98 4.44 8.13
N THR A 98 5.45 4.68 9.33
CA THR A 98 4.67 5.35 10.39
C THR A 98 4.58 6.86 10.22
N ARG A 99 5.52 7.45 9.50
CA ARG A 99 5.58 8.87 9.13
C ARG A 99 6.23 9.06 7.77
N LYS A 100 6.19 10.28 7.24
CA LYS A 100 6.97 10.65 6.06
C LYS A 100 8.44 10.84 6.48
N TYR A 101 9.32 10.15 5.79
CA TYR A 101 10.77 10.28 5.90
C TYR A 101 11.33 10.98 4.66
N GLU A 102 12.47 11.62 4.78
CA GLU A 102 13.13 12.31 3.67
C GLU A 102 13.84 11.32 2.73
N HIS A 103 14.45 10.29 3.30
CA HIS A 103 15.29 9.35 2.58
C HIS A 103 14.85 7.91 2.74
N VAL A 104 15.14 7.08 1.74
CA VAL A 104 14.99 5.62 1.76
C VAL A 104 16.19 4.96 1.09
N VAL A 105 16.56 3.79 1.61
CA VAL A 105 17.53 2.88 0.99
C VAL A 105 16.88 1.52 0.84
N PHE A 106 16.83 0.99 -0.39
CA PHE A 106 16.45 -0.40 -0.62
C PHE A 106 17.69 -1.29 -0.60
N CYS A 107 17.61 -2.46 0.02
CA CYS A 107 18.72 -3.37 0.19
C CYS A 107 18.29 -4.83 0.05
N GLN A 108 19.22 -5.67 -0.39
CA GLN A 108 19.01 -7.10 -0.44
C GLN A 108 19.43 -7.72 0.89
N GLY A 109 18.47 -8.36 1.59
CA GLY A 109 18.70 -8.95 2.89
C GLY A 109 18.70 -7.94 4.04
N GLN A 110 18.72 -8.46 5.25
CA GLN A 110 18.47 -7.73 6.50
C GLN A 110 19.67 -6.91 7.00
N LYS A 111 20.83 -6.98 6.34
CA LYS A 111 22.04 -6.30 6.79
C LYS A 111 22.34 -5.09 5.91
N LYS A 112 22.53 -3.92 6.54
CA LYS A 112 22.95 -2.67 5.87
C LYS A 112 24.30 -2.77 5.14
N GLU A 113 25.19 -3.62 5.63
CA GLU A 113 26.54 -3.87 5.05
C GLU A 113 26.47 -4.59 3.70
N ASN A 114 25.29 -4.99 3.26
CA ASN A 114 25.13 -5.61 1.97
C ASN A 114 25.46 -4.60 0.87
N LYS A 115 26.38 -4.96 -0.04
CA LYS A 115 26.80 -4.12 -1.15
C LYS A 115 25.70 -3.93 -2.21
N ASN A 116 24.68 -4.78 -2.21
CA ASN A 116 23.54 -4.68 -3.12
C ASN A 116 22.46 -3.78 -2.52
N THR A 117 22.64 -2.47 -2.65
CA THR A 117 21.72 -1.42 -2.16
C THR A 117 21.58 -0.33 -3.22
N THR A 118 20.44 0.39 -3.20
CA THR A 118 20.23 1.54 -4.10
C THR A 118 21.08 2.77 -3.76
N GLY A 119 21.83 2.77 -2.65
CA GLY A 119 22.29 4.04 -2.09
C GLY A 119 21.11 4.83 -1.50
N GLU A 120 21.41 6.07 -1.08
CA GLU A 120 20.41 6.98 -0.56
C GLU A 120 19.54 7.56 -1.68
N LEU A 121 18.21 7.48 -1.49
CA LEU A 121 17.23 8.04 -2.40
C LEU A 121 16.36 9.04 -1.64
N THR A 122 16.23 10.27 -2.15
CA THR A 122 15.28 11.25 -1.60
C THR A 122 13.88 10.93 -2.06
N ILE A 123 12.94 10.77 -1.12
CA ILE A 123 11.56 10.39 -1.42
C ILE A 123 10.78 11.61 -1.93
N ASP A 124 10.20 11.49 -3.11
CA ASP A 124 9.34 12.54 -3.66
C ASP A 124 7.91 12.43 -3.13
N TRP A 125 7.63 13.09 -2.02
CA TRP A 125 6.30 13.14 -1.40
C TRP A 125 5.29 14.06 -2.11
N SER A 126 5.66 14.69 -3.22
CA SER A 126 4.68 15.35 -4.09
C SER A 126 3.86 14.33 -4.89
N LEU A 127 4.41 13.12 -5.05
CA LEU A 127 3.72 11.99 -5.66
C LEU A 127 2.71 11.36 -4.69
N GLN A 128 1.59 10.89 -5.19
CA GLN A 128 0.52 10.31 -4.37
C GLN A 128 0.97 9.03 -3.66
N ALA A 129 1.70 8.17 -4.35
CA ALA A 129 2.28 6.94 -3.83
C ALA A 129 3.67 6.78 -4.46
N PRO A 130 4.74 7.35 -3.84
CA PRO A 130 6.05 7.38 -4.43
C PRO A 130 6.59 5.96 -4.64
N CYS A 131 6.89 5.64 -5.89
CA CYS A 131 7.41 4.36 -6.32
C CYS A 131 8.74 4.57 -7.07
N TYR A 132 9.79 3.92 -6.61
CA TYR A 132 11.09 3.95 -7.27
C TYR A 132 11.18 2.81 -8.28
N ARG A 133 11.21 3.12 -9.58
CA ARG A 133 11.43 2.12 -10.64
C ARG A 133 12.92 1.93 -10.84
N LEU A 134 13.38 0.74 -10.48
CA LEU A 134 14.76 0.32 -10.68
C LEU A 134 14.99 -0.13 -12.12
N GLN A 135 16.11 0.32 -12.68
CA GLN A 135 16.62 -0.13 -13.97
C GLN A 135 18.01 -0.74 -13.77
N GLY A 136 18.22 -1.97 -14.24
CA GLY A 136 19.51 -2.63 -14.10
C GLY A 136 19.43 -4.08 -13.65
N GLU A 137 20.57 -4.64 -13.33
CA GLU A 137 20.72 -6.06 -12.97
C GLU A 137 20.71 -6.30 -11.45
N ASP A 138 20.83 -5.25 -10.64
CA ASP A 138 20.81 -5.31 -9.19
C ASP A 138 20.36 -3.96 -8.58
N LEU A 139 20.33 -3.86 -7.23
CA LEU A 139 19.90 -2.63 -6.54
C LEU A 139 20.89 -1.45 -6.69
N THR A 140 22.09 -1.67 -7.23
CA THR A 140 23.04 -0.57 -7.51
C THR A 140 22.72 0.13 -8.82
N GLY A 141 21.73 -0.34 -9.57
CA GLY A 141 21.26 0.27 -10.81
C GLY A 141 20.68 1.66 -10.58
N THR A 142 20.41 2.32 -11.68
CA THR A 142 19.76 3.64 -11.66
C THR A 142 18.24 3.49 -11.66
N GLY A 143 17.54 4.57 -11.34
CA GLY A 143 16.08 4.59 -11.39
C GLY A 143 15.54 5.99 -11.13
N SER A 144 14.23 6.08 -11.05
CA SER A 144 13.54 7.34 -10.74
C SER A 144 12.24 7.08 -10.00
N PHE A 145 11.82 8.07 -9.21
CA PHE A 145 10.50 8.05 -8.58
C PHE A 145 9.43 8.42 -9.61
N TYR A 146 8.29 7.73 -9.49
CA TYR A 146 7.03 8.05 -10.14
C TYR A 146 5.87 7.79 -9.17
N GLY A 147 4.67 8.29 -9.46
CA GLY A 147 3.48 8.06 -8.64
C GLY A 147 2.72 6.82 -9.09
N LEU A 148 2.34 5.97 -8.16
CA LEU A 148 1.36 4.91 -8.41
C LEU A 148 -0.04 5.49 -8.30
N TYR A 149 -0.89 5.24 -9.30
CA TYR A 149 -2.28 5.70 -9.35
C TYR A 149 -3.21 4.51 -9.28
N THR A 150 -3.91 4.34 -8.16
CA THR A 150 -4.88 3.27 -8.03
C THR A 150 -6.23 3.72 -8.57
N VAL A 151 -6.76 2.99 -9.53
CA VAL A 151 -8.10 3.17 -10.08
C VAL A 151 -9.01 2.08 -9.54
N TYR A 152 -10.28 2.44 -9.30
CA TYR A 152 -11.29 1.55 -8.80
C TYR A 152 -12.46 1.48 -9.76
N PHE A 153 -12.97 0.29 -9.98
CA PHE A 153 -14.21 0.06 -10.71
C PHE A 153 -15.25 -0.53 -9.74
N ASP A 154 -16.37 0.18 -9.54
CA ASP A 154 -17.49 -0.33 -8.75
C ASP A 154 -18.45 -1.13 -9.66
N GLY A 155 -18.27 -2.44 -9.66
CA GLY A 155 -19.11 -3.40 -10.36
C GLY A 155 -20.24 -3.97 -9.50
N SER A 156 -20.47 -3.47 -8.29
CA SER A 156 -21.42 -4.03 -7.32
C SER A 156 -22.86 -4.13 -7.86
N GLN A 157 -23.24 -3.23 -8.76
CA GLN A 157 -24.54 -3.22 -9.43
C GLN A 157 -24.54 -3.90 -10.82
N TYR A 158 -23.39 -4.40 -11.26
CA TYR A 158 -23.18 -4.95 -12.60
C TYR A 158 -22.64 -6.38 -12.53
N SER A 159 -23.23 -7.25 -11.68
CA SER A 159 -22.75 -8.60 -11.40
C SER A 159 -22.62 -9.48 -12.65
N GLU A 160 -23.55 -9.35 -13.61
CA GLU A 160 -23.47 -10.10 -14.88
C GLU A 160 -22.31 -9.63 -15.77
N PHE A 161 -22.02 -8.31 -15.77
CA PHE A 161 -20.87 -7.75 -16.47
C PHE A 161 -19.56 -8.24 -15.84
N CYS A 162 -19.49 -8.30 -14.52
CA CYS A 162 -18.27 -8.69 -13.79
C CYS A 162 -18.07 -10.20 -13.62
N LYS A 163 -18.94 -11.02 -14.19
CA LYS A 163 -18.98 -12.48 -13.96
C LYS A 163 -17.68 -13.21 -14.30
N ASN A 164 -16.95 -12.75 -15.30
CA ASN A 164 -15.69 -13.33 -15.75
C ASN A 164 -14.46 -12.55 -15.31
N GLY A 165 -14.61 -11.60 -14.41
CA GLY A 165 -13.60 -10.63 -14.03
C GLY A 165 -13.80 -9.29 -14.72
N VAL A 166 -12.95 -8.32 -14.40
CA VAL A 166 -12.94 -6.99 -15.00
C VAL A 166 -11.51 -6.68 -15.43
N SER A 167 -11.35 -6.18 -16.63
CA SER A 167 -10.07 -5.68 -17.11
C SER A 167 -10.13 -4.18 -17.34
N VAL A 168 -9.02 -3.50 -17.14
CA VAL A 168 -8.85 -2.07 -17.43
C VAL A 168 -7.89 -1.88 -18.58
N TYR A 169 -8.19 -0.89 -19.35
CA TYR A 169 -7.37 -0.40 -20.45
C TYR A 169 -7.13 1.10 -20.24
N ALA A 170 -5.89 1.51 -20.13
CA ALA A 170 -5.50 2.90 -19.89
C ALA A 170 -4.73 3.45 -21.08
N TYR A 171 -5.13 4.59 -21.62
CA TYR A 171 -4.53 5.17 -22.85
C TYR A 171 -4.63 6.69 -22.87
N ASP A 172 -3.78 7.34 -23.66
CA ASP A 172 -3.76 8.81 -23.80
C ASP A 172 -4.35 9.28 -25.14
N SER A 173 -4.50 8.40 -26.14
CA SER A 173 -5.13 8.72 -27.40
C SER A 173 -5.79 7.49 -28.02
N GLU A 174 -6.73 7.68 -28.94
CA GLU A 174 -7.37 6.57 -29.65
C GLU A 174 -6.35 5.73 -30.46
N GLU A 175 -5.27 6.33 -30.90
CA GLU A 175 -4.21 5.64 -31.64
C GLU A 175 -3.38 4.73 -30.73
N SER A 176 -3.15 5.13 -29.47
CA SER A 176 -2.42 4.32 -28.47
C SER A 176 -3.26 3.14 -27.98
N SER A 177 -4.58 3.19 -28.14
CA SER A 177 -5.49 2.12 -27.72
C SER A 177 -5.31 0.78 -28.45
N ALA A 178 -4.64 0.77 -29.57
CA ALA A 178 -4.49 -0.42 -30.40
C ALA A 178 -3.26 -1.31 -30.04
N GLU A 179 -2.32 -0.80 -29.24
CA GLU A 179 -1.04 -1.47 -28.98
C GLU A 179 -0.97 -2.18 -27.64
N ASP A 180 -1.75 -1.75 -26.65
CA ASP A 180 -1.71 -2.31 -25.30
C ASP A 180 -2.85 -3.32 -25.07
N ALA A 181 -2.54 -4.44 -24.44
CA ALA A 181 -3.57 -5.40 -24.02
C ALA A 181 -4.27 -4.93 -22.73
N PRO A 182 -5.59 -5.16 -22.61
CA PRO A 182 -6.28 -4.90 -21.32
C PRO A 182 -5.67 -5.74 -20.20
N VAL A 183 -5.59 -5.15 -19.01
CA VAL A 183 -5.01 -5.79 -17.83
C VAL A 183 -6.12 -6.14 -16.85
N GLU A 184 -6.11 -7.38 -16.36
CA GLU A 184 -7.10 -7.85 -15.39
C GLU A 184 -6.98 -7.07 -14.07
N MET A 185 -8.12 -6.55 -13.62
CA MET A 185 -8.25 -5.89 -12.32
C MET A 185 -8.45 -6.94 -11.23
N LYS A 186 -8.07 -6.60 -10.01
CA LYS A 186 -8.26 -7.48 -8.86
C LYS A 186 -9.46 -7.07 -8.03
N PRO A 187 -10.09 -8.03 -7.34
CA PRO A 187 -11.01 -7.69 -6.27
C PRO A 187 -10.31 -6.82 -5.22
N SER A 188 -10.94 -5.70 -4.87
CA SER A 188 -10.46 -4.77 -3.85
C SER A 188 -10.96 -5.15 -2.46
N ASP A 189 -10.19 -4.83 -1.42
CA ASP A 189 -10.60 -4.93 -0.02
C ASP A 189 -11.65 -3.86 0.38
N LYS A 190 -11.91 -2.87 -0.48
CA LYS A 190 -12.88 -1.80 -0.24
C LYS A 190 -14.34 -2.25 -0.28
N GLY A 191 -14.63 -3.45 -0.80
CA GLY A 191 -15.98 -4.02 -0.78
C GLY A 191 -16.23 -5.05 -1.87
N ASN A 192 -17.29 -5.82 -1.69
CA ASN A 192 -17.71 -6.82 -2.68
C ASN A 192 -18.12 -6.16 -4.00
N GLY A 193 -17.55 -6.64 -5.10
CA GLY A 193 -17.82 -6.13 -6.44
C GLY A 193 -17.01 -4.87 -6.79
N ILE A 194 -16.10 -4.43 -5.91
CA ILE A 194 -15.13 -3.39 -6.23
C ILE A 194 -13.85 -4.06 -6.73
N TYR A 195 -13.35 -3.57 -7.85
CA TYR A 195 -12.12 -4.01 -8.48
C TYR A 195 -11.11 -2.88 -8.47
N GLU A 196 -9.82 -3.20 -8.35
CA GLU A 196 -8.75 -2.22 -8.35
C GLU A 196 -7.61 -2.60 -9.28
N TYR A 197 -6.95 -1.58 -9.80
CA TYR A 197 -5.71 -1.70 -10.55
C TYR A 197 -4.83 -0.48 -10.29
N CYS A 198 -3.53 -0.69 -10.20
CA CYS A 198 -2.57 0.37 -10.00
C CYS A 198 -1.88 0.73 -11.31
N LEU A 199 -2.06 1.95 -11.75
CA LEU A 199 -1.42 2.51 -12.94
C LEU A 199 -0.03 3.04 -12.58
N ASP A 200 0.89 2.95 -13.52
CA ASP A 200 2.27 3.46 -13.39
C ASP A 200 2.37 4.99 -13.57
N ARG A 201 1.32 5.61 -14.12
CA ARG A 201 1.19 7.05 -14.31
C ARG A 201 -0.28 7.44 -14.49
N PRO A 202 -0.64 8.73 -14.42
CA PRO A 202 -1.96 9.16 -14.86
C PRO A 202 -2.09 8.98 -16.38
N TYR A 203 -3.27 8.52 -16.81
CA TYR A 203 -3.68 8.39 -18.20
C TYR A 203 -4.88 9.31 -18.45
N GLU A 204 -5.06 9.71 -19.71
CA GLU A 204 -6.19 10.59 -20.08
C GLU A 204 -7.52 9.83 -20.12
N TYR A 205 -7.48 8.55 -20.53
CA TYR A 205 -8.67 7.70 -20.69
C TYR A 205 -8.50 6.36 -20.01
N LEU A 206 -9.61 5.84 -19.49
CA LEU A 206 -9.74 4.49 -18.96
C LEU A 206 -10.95 3.81 -19.58
N ALA A 207 -10.78 2.59 -20.09
CA ALA A 207 -11.88 1.74 -20.51
C ALA A 207 -11.90 0.45 -19.67
N PHE A 208 -13.08 0.05 -19.22
CA PHE A 208 -13.28 -1.18 -18.46
C PHE A 208 -13.98 -2.21 -19.34
N MET A 209 -13.51 -3.46 -19.26
CA MET A 209 -14.01 -4.59 -20.02
C MET A 209 -14.22 -5.80 -19.11
N ALA A 210 -15.13 -6.71 -19.49
CA ALA A 210 -15.44 -7.93 -18.75
C ALA A 210 -15.49 -9.15 -19.68
#